data_0317cd9dcd7cb845ac9c1dd753f62494
#
_entry.id   0317cd9dcd7cb845ac9c1dd753f62494
#
_cell.length_a   1.000
_cell.length_b   1.000
_cell.length_c   1.000
_cell.angle_alpha   90.00
_cell.angle_beta   90.00
_cell.angle_gamma   90.00
#
_symmetry.space_group_name_H-M   'P 1'
#
loop_
_entity.id
_entity.type
_entity.pdbx_description
1 polymer ?
#
loop_
_entity_poly.entity_id
_entity_poly.type
_entity_poly.pdbx_seq_one_letter_code
_entity_poly.pdbx_strand_id
1 'polypeptide(L)'
;ISYISNYTEVKESQNFCDIKDRNDPRYSYLVPFWIWQKECQNIYNSISDEDYKDEAFVLFNLPLMRDNWKTANCVISARRVEITLKGTPINKITSFEEAQRRIFMSATLADDSVFVSSIGLKEKELSNIITPEKANDIGERLIIFPKHLNAKITDEEIKNEICNVANQHNVVVIVPSFDRANFWSDISPS
;
A
#
# COMPACT_ATOMS: atom_id res chain seq x y z
N ILE A 1 16.37 -6.25 -9.90
CA ILE A 1 15.61 -6.83 -11.04
C ILE A 1 16.48 -7.83 -11.81
N SER A 2 17.76 -7.55 -12.06
CA SER A 2 18.67 -8.42 -12.82
C SER A 2 18.70 -9.88 -12.35
N TYR A 3 18.68 -10.14 -11.05
CA TYR A 3 18.66 -11.49 -10.51
C TYR A 3 17.41 -12.28 -10.92
N ILE A 4 16.26 -11.62 -10.93
CA ILE A 4 14.94 -12.23 -11.20
C ILE A 4 14.74 -12.40 -12.71
N SER A 5 15.14 -11.41 -13.51
CA SER A 5 14.92 -11.41 -14.96
C SER A 5 15.73 -12.46 -15.75
N ASN A 6 16.65 -13.18 -15.10
CA ASN A 6 17.43 -14.23 -15.75
C ASN A 6 16.67 -15.55 -15.91
N TYR A 7 15.58 -15.74 -15.18
CA TYR A 7 14.78 -16.96 -15.24
C TYR A 7 13.89 -17.00 -16.49
N THR A 8 13.79 -18.16 -17.11
CA THR A 8 13.01 -18.36 -18.35
C THR A 8 11.54 -18.02 -18.12
N GLU A 9 10.96 -18.49 -17.02
CA GLU A 9 9.56 -18.24 -16.67
C GLU A 9 9.24 -16.75 -16.54
N VAL A 10 10.22 -15.95 -16.10
CA VAL A 10 10.08 -14.50 -15.98
C VAL A 10 10.21 -13.84 -17.34
N LYS A 11 11.20 -14.25 -18.14
CA LYS A 11 11.45 -13.70 -19.49
C LYS A 11 10.27 -13.94 -20.44
N GLU A 12 9.61 -15.10 -20.31
CA GLU A 12 8.47 -15.50 -21.15
C GLU A 12 7.12 -14.98 -20.61
N SER A 13 7.11 -14.39 -19.42
CA SER A 13 5.88 -13.83 -18.84
C SER A 13 5.46 -12.57 -19.59
N GLN A 14 4.26 -12.59 -20.19
CA GLN A 14 3.68 -11.43 -20.86
C GLN A 14 3.60 -10.22 -19.92
N ASN A 15 3.18 -10.42 -18.66
CA ASN A 15 3.09 -9.35 -17.67
C ASN A 15 4.46 -8.69 -17.39
N PHE A 16 5.54 -9.50 -17.33
CA PHE A 16 6.88 -8.96 -17.11
C PHE A 16 7.39 -8.21 -18.34
N CYS A 17 7.13 -8.71 -19.53
CA CYS A 17 7.45 -8.03 -20.79
C CYS A 17 6.69 -6.70 -20.89
N ASP A 18 5.39 -6.69 -20.58
CA ASP A 18 4.58 -5.46 -20.60
C ASP A 18 5.09 -4.39 -19.62
N ILE A 19 5.57 -4.78 -18.43
CA ILE A 19 6.20 -3.86 -17.48
C ILE A 19 7.44 -3.23 -18.08
N LYS A 20 8.29 -4.05 -18.69
CA LYS A 20 9.56 -3.61 -19.27
C LYS A 20 9.38 -2.72 -20.49
N ASP A 21 8.45 -3.08 -21.36
CA ASP A 21 8.29 -2.44 -22.68
C ASP A 21 7.40 -1.19 -22.62
N ARG A 22 6.38 -1.20 -21.76
CA ARG A 22 5.36 -0.13 -21.72
C ARG A 22 5.59 0.92 -20.64
N ASN A 23 6.41 0.61 -19.63
CA ASN A 23 6.64 1.48 -18.48
C ASN A 23 5.31 1.97 -17.82
N ASP A 24 4.26 1.16 -17.89
CA ASP A 24 2.94 1.48 -17.40
C ASP A 24 2.76 0.92 -15.97
N PRO A 25 2.51 1.79 -14.97
CA PRO A 25 2.39 1.36 -13.56
C PRO A 25 1.19 0.46 -13.27
N ARG A 26 0.26 0.31 -14.22
CA ARG A 26 -0.88 -0.61 -14.10
C ARG A 26 -0.48 -2.07 -14.24
N TYR A 27 0.64 -2.34 -14.89
CA TYR A 27 1.16 -3.70 -14.99
C TYR A 27 2.04 -4.02 -13.80
N SER A 28 1.82 -5.19 -13.24
CA SER A 28 2.62 -5.72 -12.14
C SER A 28 2.88 -7.21 -12.34
N TYR A 29 4.01 -7.67 -11.85
CA TYR A 29 4.43 -9.06 -11.90
C TYR A 29 4.74 -9.56 -10.49
N LEU A 30 4.00 -10.56 -10.04
CA LEU A 30 4.30 -11.27 -8.81
C LEU A 30 5.44 -12.25 -9.08
N VAL A 31 6.56 -12.07 -8.43
CA VAL A 31 7.72 -12.96 -8.55
C VAL A 31 7.36 -14.33 -7.98
N PRO A 32 7.52 -15.44 -8.74
CA PRO A 32 7.30 -16.77 -8.22
C PRO A 32 8.12 -17.03 -6.96
N PHE A 33 7.47 -17.61 -5.95
CA PHE A 33 8.05 -17.79 -4.62
C PHE A 33 9.38 -18.58 -4.64
N TRP A 34 9.50 -19.59 -5.49
CA TRP A 34 10.73 -20.38 -5.62
C TRP A 34 11.90 -19.57 -6.20
N ILE A 35 11.63 -18.62 -7.12
CA ILE A 35 12.64 -17.70 -7.63
C ILE A 35 13.06 -16.75 -6.53
N TRP A 36 12.08 -16.19 -5.80
CA TRP A 36 12.37 -15.34 -4.65
C TRP A 36 13.25 -16.05 -3.63
N GLN A 37 12.88 -17.27 -3.20
CA GLN A 37 13.66 -18.02 -2.21
C GLN A 37 15.11 -18.27 -2.62
N LYS A 38 15.35 -18.42 -3.93
CA LYS A 38 16.68 -18.66 -4.47
C LYS A 38 17.51 -17.38 -4.53
N GLU A 39 16.89 -16.26 -4.86
CA GLU A 39 17.59 -15.00 -5.11
C GLU A 39 17.49 -13.98 -3.96
N CYS A 40 16.65 -14.21 -2.99
CA CYS A 40 16.38 -13.24 -1.92
C CYS A 40 17.64 -12.82 -1.15
N GLN A 41 18.61 -13.72 -0.95
CA GLN A 41 19.86 -13.38 -0.27
C GLN A 41 20.75 -12.49 -1.13
N ASN A 42 20.82 -12.76 -2.43
CA ASN A 42 21.57 -11.93 -3.38
C ASN A 42 20.97 -10.52 -3.45
N ILE A 43 19.63 -10.44 -3.47
CA ILE A 43 18.90 -9.17 -3.46
C ILE A 43 19.15 -8.42 -2.15
N TYR A 44 19.07 -9.12 -1.00
CA TYR A 44 19.35 -8.53 0.31
C TYR A 44 20.73 -7.91 0.36
N ASN A 45 21.75 -8.67 -0.05
CA ASN A 45 23.12 -8.20 -0.05
C ASN A 45 23.32 -6.98 -0.96
N SER A 46 22.69 -6.98 -2.15
CA SER A 46 22.77 -5.84 -3.08
C SER A 46 22.09 -4.57 -2.56
N ILE A 47 21.02 -4.70 -1.78
CA ILE A 47 20.35 -3.55 -1.15
C ILE A 47 21.16 -3.05 0.06
N SER A 48 21.86 -3.95 0.74
CA SER A 48 22.70 -3.64 1.91
C SER A 48 24.09 -3.14 1.55
N ASP A 49 24.39 -2.96 0.27
CA ASP A 49 25.70 -2.52 -0.21
C ASP A 49 26.02 -1.08 0.25
N GLU A 50 27.29 -0.73 0.27
CA GLU A 50 27.80 0.56 0.71
C GLU A 50 27.13 1.76 0.02
N ASP A 51 26.75 1.59 -1.25
CA ASP A 51 26.11 2.64 -2.04
C ASP A 51 24.70 3.04 -1.52
N TYR A 52 24.04 2.17 -0.75
CA TYR A 52 22.67 2.38 -0.27
C TYR A 52 22.54 2.44 1.26
N LYS A 53 23.66 2.35 1.98
CA LYS A 53 23.68 2.25 3.45
C LYS A 53 22.99 3.41 4.17
N ASP A 54 22.99 4.58 3.57
CA ASP A 54 22.41 5.81 4.15
C ASP A 54 20.93 6.00 3.79
N GLU A 55 20.37 5.15 2.93
CA GLU A 55 18.97 5.20 2.57
C GLU A 55 18.07 4.82 3.77
N ALA A 56 17.03 5.62 4.01
CA ALA A 56 16.13 5.41 5.15
C ALA A 56 15.51 4.00 5.18
N PHE A 57 15.23 3.41 4.02
CA PHE A 57 14.75 2.02 3.94
C PHE A 57 15.78 1.03 4.46
N VAL A 58 17.05 1.19 4.08
CA VAL A 58 18.15 0.30 4.50
C VAL A 58 18.40 0.42 5.99
N LEU A 59 18.37 1.65 6.52
CA LEU A 59 18.62 1.91 7.94
C LEU A 59 17.50 1.40 8.85
N PHE A 60 16.25 1.61 8.48
CA PHE A 60 15.12 1.41 9.38
C PHE A 60 14.28 0.16 9.06
N ASN A 61 14.03 -0.12 7.78
CA ASN A 61 13.11 -1.18 7.40
C ASN A 61 13.83 -2.52 7.15
N LEU A 62 14.96 -2.49 6.46
CA LEU A 62 15.64 -3.72 6.06
C LEU A 62 16.06 -4.59 7.26
N PRO A 63 16.58 -4.05 8.39
CA PRO A 63 16.86 -4.84 9.59
C PRO A 63 15.64 -5.52 10.18
N LEU A 64 14.47 -4.86 10.15
CA LEU A 64 13.21 -5.44 10.63
C LEU A 64 12.74 -6.61 9.77
N MET A 65 13.04 -6.57 8.47
CA MET A 65 12.63 -7.57 7.50
C MET A 65 13.52 -8.82 7.50
N ARG A 66 14.73 -8.75 8.04
CA ARG A 66 15.81 -9.73 7.89
C ARG A 66 15.37 -11.17 8.14
N ASP A 67 14.70 -11.45 9.25
CA ASP A 67 14.37 -12.83 9.65
C ASP A 67 13.26 -13.43 8.78
N ASN A 68 12.38 -12.60 8.23
CA ASN A 68 11.26 -13.01 7.40
C ASN A 68 11.50 -12.76 5.90
N TRP A 69 12.69 -12.31 5.52
CA TRP A 69 13.04 -11.93 4.16
C TRP A 69 12.84 -13.07 3.15
N LYS A 70 13.23 -14.27 3.54
CA LYS A 70 13.11 -15.46 2.68
C LYS A 70 11.67 -15.83 2.35
N THR A 71 10.72 -15.47 3.22
CA THR A 71 9.29 -15.77 3.06
C THR A 71 8.49 -14.58 2.56
N ALA A 72 9.15 -13.50 2.18
CA ALA A 72 8.50 -12.32 1.63
C ALA A 72 7.92 -12.58 0.24
N ASN A 73 6.89 -11.83 -0.11
CA ASN A 73 6.39 -11.71 -1.48
C ASN A 73 7.08 -10.53 -2.16
N CYS A 74 7.39 -10.69 -3.43
CA CYS A 74 7.98 -9.63 -4.24
C CYS A 74 7.11 -9.34 -5.46
N VAL A 75 6.69 -8.10 -5.62
CA VAL A 75 5.94 -7.60 -6.77
C VAL A 75 6.76 -6.55 -7.49
N ILE A 76 6.91 -6.70 -8.78
CA ILE A 76 7.63 -5.76 -9.65
C ILE A 76 6.61 -5.01 -10.48
N SER A 77 6.72 -3.70 -10.54
CA SER A 77 5.99 -2.83 -11.46
C SER A 77 6.95 -1.94 -12.23
N ALA A 78 6.44 -1.19 -13.21
CA ALA A 78 7.28 -0.30 -14.03
C ALA A 78 8.09 0.73 -13.21
N ARG A 79 7.59 1.12 -12.03
CA ARG A 79 8.19 2.20 -11.23
C ARG A 79 8.75 1.76 -9.88
N ARG A 80 8.43 0.55 -9.42
CA ARG A 80 8.81 0.11 -8.07
C ARG A 80 8.91 -1.40 -7.95
N VAL A 81 9.72 -1.83 -7.01
CA VAL A 81 9.72 -3.18 -6.47
C VAL A 81 9.12 -3.11 -5.07
N GLU A 82 8.11 -3.90 -4.81
CA GLU A 82 7.42 -3.97 -3.53
C GLU A 82 7.69 -5.33 -2.89
N ILE A 83 8.23 -5.32 -1.68
CA ILE A 83 8.55 -6.53 -0.92
C ILE A 83 7.70 -6.52 0.35
N THR A 84 6.84 -7.51 0.47
CA THR A 84 5.87 -7.61 1.56
C THR A 84 6.15 -8.85 2.41
N LEU A 85 6.32 -8.65 3.71
CA LEU A 85 6.48 -9.74 4.66
C LEU A 85 5.14 -10.40 4.98
N LYS A 86 5.18 -11.67 5.34
CA LYS A 86 4.04 -12.34 5.98
C LYS A 86 3.99 -11.92 7.46
N GLY A 87 3.16 -10.93 7.74
CA GLY A 87 3.02 -10.34 9.08
C GLY A 87 4.03 -9.22 9.36
N THR A 88 3.67 -8.36 10.29
CA THR A 88 4.49 -7.23 10.71
C THR A 88 5.43 -7.67 11.84
N PRO A 89 6.73 -7.44 11.76
CA PRO A 89 7.70 -7.82 12.81
C PRO A 89 7.62 -6.87 14.01
N ILE A 90 6.46 -6.75 14.61
CA ILE A 90 6.15 -5.81 15.70
C ILE A 90 7.01 -6.06 16.93
N ASN A 91 7.34 -7.31 17.21
CA ASN A 91 8.23 -7.71 18.29
C ASN A 91 9.66 -7.14 18.18
N LYS A 92 10.02 -6.59 17.03
CA LYS A 92 11.30 -5.89 16.85
C LYS A 92 11.21 -4.39 17.07
N ILE A 93 10.01 -3.86 17.30
CA ILE A 93 9.79 -2.46 17.61
C ILE A 93 9.72 -2.33 19.14
N THR A 94 10.85 -1.99 19.76
CA THR A 94 11.02 -1.94 21.21
C THR A 94 9.95 -1.11 21.91
N SER A 95 9.64 0.07 21.39
CA SER A 95 8.59 0.94 21.93
C SER A 95 7.18 0.31 21.90
N PHE A 96 6.93 -0.58 20.94
CA PHE A 96 5.68 -1.32 20.88
C PHE A 96 5.69 -2.52 21.82
N GLU A 97 6.78 -3.29 21.84
CA GLU A 97 6.91 -4.50 22.64
C GLU A 97 6.89 -4.22 24.14
N GLU A 98 7.59 -3.16 24.57
CA GLU A 98 7.70 -2.77 25.98
C GLU A 98 6.51 -1.94 26.48
N ALA A 99 5.57 -1.57 25.59
CA ALA A 99 4.42 -0.79 25.99
C ALA A 99 3.50 -1.59 26.95
N GLN A 100 3.25 -1.05 28.14
CA GLN A 100 2.37 -1.67 29.12
C GLN A 100 0.90 -1.70 28.67
N ARG A 101 0.50 -0.71 27.86
CA ARG A 101 -0.85 -0.60 27.29
C ARG A 101 -0.74 -0.14 25.85
N ARG A 102 -1.60 -0.70 24.99
CA ARG A 102 -1.71 -0.36 23.58
C ARG A 102 -3.16 -0.05 23.26
N ILE A 103 -3.40 1.05 22.59
CA ILE A 103 -4.73 1.47 22.15
C ILE A 103 -4.72 1.49 20.64
N PHE A 104 -5.58 0.69 20.04
CA PHE A 104 -5.77 0.65 18.61
C PHE A 104 -7.08 1.36 18.24
N MET A 105 -7.03 2.27 17.31
CA MET A 105 -8.18 3.06 16.87
C MET A 105 -8.32 2.97 15.36
N SER A 106 -9.50 2.65 14.89
CA SER A 106 -9.87 2.68 13.48
C SER A 106 -11.37 2.89 13.33
N ALA A 107 -11.77 3.47 12.22
CA ALA A 107 -13.17 3.59 11.86
C ALA A 107 -13.81 2.23 11.48
N THR A 108 -13.02 1.20 11.25
CA THR A 108 -13.45 -0.08 10.66
C THR A 108 -12.90 -1.30 11.39
N LEU A 109 -12.69 -1.24 12.69
CA LEU A 109 -12.23 -2.37 13.53
C LEU A 109 -13.36 -3.39 13.82
N ALA A 110 -14.28 -3.60 12.90
CA ALA A 110 -15.39 -4.52 13.13
C ALA A 110 -14.99 -6.01 13.02
N ASP A 111 -13.91 -6.33 12.30
CA ASP A 111 -13.34 -7.68 12.19
C ASP A 111 -11.92 -7.70 12.72
N ASP A 112 -11.77 -8.22 13.93
CA ASP A 112 -10.51 -8.25 14.66
C ASP A 112 -9.56 -9.36 14.18
N SER A 113 -10.06 -10.38 13.51
CA SER A 113 -9.29 -11.58 13.20
C SER A 113 -8.07 -11.31 12.34
N VAL A 114 -8.22 -10.49 11.31
CA VAL A 114 -7.14 -10.08 10.42
C VAL A 114 -6.14 -9.18 11.16
N PHE A 115 -6.64 -8.25 11.95
CA PHE A 115 -5.82 -7.35 12.74
C PHE A 115 -4.99 -8.12 13.77
N VAL A 116 -5.63 -8.95 14.58
CA VAL A 116 -4.99 -9.79 15.63
C VAL A 116 -3.92 -10.69 15.01
N SER A 117 -4.24 -11.36 13.91
CA SER A 117 -3.29 -12.25 13.23
C SER A 117 -2.11 -11.50 12.60
N SER A 118 -2.33 -10.32 12.04
CA SER A 118 -1.28 -9.52 11.40
C SER A 118 -0.31 -8.91 12.41
N ILE A 119 -0.78 -8.61 13.62
CA ILE A 119 0.04 -8.07 14.71
C ILE A 119 0.62 -9.18 15.59
N GLY A 120 0.15 -10.43 15.45
CA GLY A 120 0.62 -11.55 16.24
C GLY A 120 0.18 -11.51 17.71
N LEU A 121 -0.87 -10.76 18.04
CA LEU A 121 -1.45 -10.72 19.38
C LEU A 121 -2.23 -12.00 19.66
N LYS A 122 -2.29 -12.37 20.92
CA LYS A 122 -3.15 -13.47 21.39
C LYS A 122 -4.50 -12.91 21.81
N GLU A 123 -5.58 -13.61 21.53
CA GLU A 123 -6.94 -13.21 21.85
C GLU A 123 -7.10 -12.77 23.32
N LYS A 124 -6.44 -13.45 24.25
CA LYS A 124 -6.43 -13.14 25.69
C LYS A 124 -5.73 -11.80 26.04
N GLU A 125 -5.01 -11.21 25.12
CA GLU A 125 -4.31 -9.94 25.28
C GLU A 125 -5.17 -8.74 24.83
N LEU A 126 -6.34 -9.03 24.29
CA LEU A 126 -7.29 -8.04 23.82
C LEU A 126 -8.37 -7.81 24.88
N SER A 127 -8.68 -6.55 25.11
CA SER A 127 -9.90 -6.17 25.82
C SER A 127 -11.08 -6.07 24.85
N ASN A 128 -12.29 -5.97 25.39
CA ASN A 128 -13.48 -5.77 24.58
C ASN A 128 -13.36 -4.50 23.72
N ILE A 129 -13.89 -4.59 22.50
CA ILE A 129 -13.96 -3.44 21.59
C ILE A 129 -14.88 -2.38 22.19
N ILE A 130 -14.39 -1.16 22.21
CA ILE A 130 -15.18 0.01 22.62
C ILE A 130 -15.74 0.65 21.35
N THR A 131 -17.04 0.49 21.13
CA THR A 131 -17.74 1.11 20.00
C THR A 131 -18.58 2.27 20.52
N PRO A 132 -18.44 3.50 20.02
CA PRO A 132 -19.30 4.62 20.39
C PRO A 132 -20.77 4.31 20.07
N GLU A 133 -21.69 4.73 20.92
CA GLU A 133 -23.14 4.47 20.75
C GLU A 133 -23.71 4.97 19.41
N LYS A 134 -23.11 6.00 18.82
CA LYS A 134 -23.49 6.59 17.51
C LYS A 134 -22.60 6.17 16.35
N ALA A 135 -21.82 5.11 16.48
CA ALA A 135 -20.87 4.67 15.42
C ALA A 135 -21.55 4.23 14.10
N ASN A 136 -22.85 4.00 14.12
CA ASN A 136 -23.62 3.58 12.93
C ASN A 136 -24.18 4.75 12.11
N ASP A 137 -23.94 5.99 12.53
CA ASP A 137 -24.43 7.18 11.82
C ASP A 137 -23.46 7.61 10.71
N ILE A 138 -23.13 6.66 9.86
CA ILE A 138 -22.52 6.96 8.59
C ILE A 138 -23.67 7.14 7.61
N GLY A 139 -24.03 8.39 7.32
CA GLY A 139 -25.10 8.74 6.39
C GLY A 139 -25.08 7.97 5.08
N GLU A 140 -26.12 8.08 4.29
CA GLU A 140 -26.22 7.45 2.97
C GLU A 140 -24.99 7.77 2.13
N ARG A 141 -24.47 6.76 1.43
CA ARG A 141 -23.30 6.89 0.56
C ARG A 141 -23.68 6.59 -0.87
N LEU A 142 -23.34 7.50 -1.77
CA LEU A 142 -23.39 7.28 -3.20
C LEU A 142 -21.95 7.22 -3.71
N ILE A 143 -21.54 6.06 -4.24
CA ILE A 143 -20.22 5.89 -4.85
C ILE A 143 -20.41 5.92 -6.36
N ILE A 144 -19.76 6.86 -7.03
CA ILE A 144 -19.80 7.03 -8.49
C ILE A 144 -18.39 6.82 -9.04
N PHE A 145 -18.30 6.03 -10.12
CA PHE A 145 -17.05 5.82 -10.86
C PHE A 145 -17.19 6.46 -12.27
N PRO A 146 -16.96 7.78 -12.43
CA PRO A 146 -17.23 8.49 -13.67
C PRO A 146 -16.53 7.87 -14.88
N LYS A 147 -15.24 7.54 -14.74
CA LYS A 147 -14.44 6.94 -15.84
C LYS A 147 -14.86 5.50 -16.17
N HIS A 148 -15.55 4.82 -15.27
CA HIS A 148 -16.13 3.50 -15.55
C HIS A 148 -17.43 3.62 -16.32
N LEU A 149 -18.24 4.64 -16.01
CA LEU A 149 -19.48 4.92 -16.71
C LEU A 149 -19.24 5.52 -18.11
N ASN A 150 -18.26 6.39 -18.23
CA ASN A 150 -17.83 6.99 -19.50
C ASN A 150 -16.30 7.07 -19.55
N ALA A 151 -15.68 6.15 -20.29
CA ALA A 151 -14.21 6.09 -20.43
C ALA A 151 -13.62 7.35 -21.11
N LYS A 152 -14.43 8.16 -21.79
CA LYS A 152 -13.99 9.38 -22.47
C LYS A 152 -14.09 10.63 -21.60
N ILE A 153 -14.71 10.53 -20.41
CA ILE A 153 -14.86 11.69 -19.51
C ILE A 153 -13.48 12.23 -19.10
N THR A 154 -13.33 13.53 -19.22
CA THR A 154 -12.09 14.23 -18.85
C THR A 154 -12.06 14.61 -17.38
N ASP A 155 -10.87 14.88 -16.84
CA ASP A 155 -10.71 15.36 -15.47
C ASP A 155 -11.36 16.75 -15.30
N GLU A 156 -11.37 17.58 -16.35
CA GLU A 156 -12.05 18.90 -16.36
C GLU A 156 -13.58 18.77 -16.26
N GLU A 157 -14.17 17.83 -16.97
CA GLU A 157 -15.62 17.58 -16.84
C GLU A 157 -15.98 17.09 -15.44
N ILE A 158 -15.17 16.22 -14.85
CA ILE A 158 -15.34 15.78 -13.45
C ILE A 158 -15.22 16.96 -12.50
N LYS A 159 -14.22 17.83 -12.71
CA LYS A 159 -14.00 19.03 -11.91
C LYS A 159 -15.21 19.96 -11.96
N ASN A 160 -15.77 20.21 -13.14
CA ASN A 160 -16.96 21.04 -13.31
C ASN A 160 -18.16 20.48 -12.55
N GLU A 161 -18.37 19.14 -12.59
CA GLU A 161 -19.43 18.51 -11.81
C GLU A 161 -19.21 18.65 -10.29
N ILE A 162 -17.99 18.52 -9.83
CA ILE A 162 -17.66 18.74 -8.41
C ILE A 162 -17.91 20.20 -8.01
N CYS A 163 -17.61 21.18 -8.87
CA CYS A 163 -17.94 22.58 -8.63
C CYS A 163 -19.45 22.79 -8.50
N ASN A 164 -20.26 22.15 -9.37
CA ASN A 164 -21.72 22.21 -9.28
C ASN A 164 -22.23 21.68 -7.94
N VAL A 165 -21.69 20.56 -7.48
CA VAL A 165 -22.03 19.99 -6.16
C VAL A 165 -21.57 20.89 -5.02
N ALA A 166 -20.40 21.55 -5.15
CA ALA A 166 -19.84 22.43 -4.14
C ALA A 166 -20.69 23.69 -3.90
N ASN A 167 -21.51 24.09 -4.88
CA ASN A 167 -22.47 25.21 -4.70
C ASN A 167 -23.60 24.89 -3.70
N GLN A 168 -23.85 23.61 -3.42
CA GLN A 168 -24.96 23.18 -2.56
C GLN A 168 -24.49 22.39 -1.32
N HIS A 169 -23.28 21.81 -1.37
CA HIS A 169 -22.76 20.90 -0.36
C HIS A 169 -21.31 21.22 -0.02
N ASN A 170 -20.88 20.91 1.21
CA ASN A 170 -19.48 20.91 1.56
C ASN A 170 -18.77 19.74 0.85
N VAL A 171 -17.77 20.04 0.05
CA VAL A 171 -17.03 19.05 -0.73
C VAL A 171 -15.58 18.98 -0.26
N VAL A 172 -15.08 17.75 -0.10
CA VAL A 172 -13.66 17.47 0.16
C VAL A 172 -13.12 16.65 -1.00
N VAL A 173 -12.09 17.14 -1.66
CA VAL A 173 -11.42 16.44 -2.75
C VAL A 173 -10.13 15.83 -2.23
N ILE A 174 -10.04 14.50 -2.24
CA ILE A 174 -8.84 13.76 -1.84
C ILE A 174 -8.04 13.42 -3.08
N VAL A 175 -6.79 13.83 -3.13
CA VAL A 175 -5.89 13.65 -4.27
C VAL A 175 -4.62 12.91 -3.90
N PRO A 176 -3.99 12.16 -4.82
CA PRO A 176 -2.84 11.31 -4.52
C PRO A 176 -1.51 12.06 -4.37
N SER A 177 -1.44 13.33 -4.76
CA SER A 177 -0.20 14.11 -4.70
C SER A 177 -0.45 15.61 -4.63
N PHE A 178 0.56 16.37 -4.21
CA PHE A 178 0.52 17.85 -4.21
C PHE A 178 0.35 18.45 -5.61
N ASP A 179 0.95 17.84 -6.63
CA ASP A 179 0.78 18.32 -8.02
C ASP A 179 -0.69 18.19 -8.46
N ARG A 180 -1.35 17.11 -8.09
CA ARG A 180 -2.80 16.94 -8.34
C ARG A 180 -3.62 17.90 -7.48
N ALA A 181 -3.18 18.25 -6.28
CA ALA A 181 -3.86 19.24 -5.45
C ALA A 181 -3.92 20.60 -6.13
N ASN A 182 -2.85 21.02 -6.81
CA ASN A 182 -2.82 22.28 -7.56
C ASN A 182 -3.86 22.33 -8.67
N PHE A 183 -4.06 21.23 -9.38
CA PHE A 183 -5.11 21.12 -10.42
C PHE A 183 -6.52 21.27 -9.83
N TRP A 184 -6.74 20.81 -8.59
CA TRP A 184 -8.03 20.82 -7.93
C TRP A 184 -8.24 22.03 -6.98
N SER A 185 -7.22 22.89 -6.79
CA SER A 185 -7.23 23.96 -5.78
C SER A 185 -8.19 25.10 -6.07
N ASP A 186 -8.57 25.30 -7.33
CA ASP A 186 -9.46 26.36 -7.79
C ASP A 186 -10.93 25.94 -7.88
N ILE A 187 -11.30 24.81 -7.24
CA ILE A 187 -12.70 24.48 -7.00
C ILE A 187 -13.24 25.47 -5.97
N SER A 188 -13.81 26.56 -6.43
CA SER A 188 -14.50 27.54 -5.59
C SER A 188 -15.97 27.57 -5.95
N PRO A 189 -16.88 27.57 -4.95
CA PRO A 189 -18.27 27.91 -5.21
C PRO A 189 -18.32 29.33 -5.81
N SER A 190 -18.97 29.47 -6.91
CA SER A 190 -19.25 30.77 -7.55
C SER A 190 -20.27 31.57 -6.74
#